data_ac6905fcef0051ba8e587453815d5adf
#
_entry.id   ac6905fcef0051ba8e587453815d5adf
#
_cell.length_a   1.000
_cell.length_b   1.000
_cell.length_c   1.000
_cell.angle_alpha   90.00
_cell.angle_beta   90.00
_cell.angle_gamma   90.00
#
_symmetry.space_group_name_H-M   'P 1'
#
loop_
_entity.id
_entity.type
_entity.pdbx_description
1 polymer ?
#
loop_
_entity_poly.entity_id
_entity_poly.type
_entity_poly.pdbx_seq_one_letter_code
_entity_poly.pdbx_strand_id
1 'polypeptide(L)'
;SLALTVAALVGGCSSGVKLDDVPVEDKNATSTMGGANNGANSGNTSQSGVAGVDLGQSGRDGAGPVGVARVVYFDYDSYVIKPEFQSMIEAHSRFIKAAPNRKVMIEGHTDDRGGREYNLALGQKSAEAVRRSLGLLGVPDSQVEAVSFGKEKPAAQGTTEDARAQNRRAELSYR
;
A
#
# COMPACT_ATOMS: atom_id res chain seq x y z
N SER A 1 -4.71 27.60 -60.29
CA SER A 1 -3.59 28.00 -59.39
C SER A 1 -4.11 28.91 -58.32
N LEU A 2 -4.37 28.35 -57.12
CA LEU A 2 -4.75 29.16 -55.96
C LEU A 2 -3.88 28.70 -54.79
N ALA A 3 -2.87 29.51 -54.47
CA ALA A 3 -1.99 29.35 -53.33
C ALA A 3 -2.64 29.92 -52.07
N LEU A 4 -2.94 29.05 -51.10
CA LEU A 4 -3.46 29.44 -49.80
C LEU A 4 -2.33 29.41 -48.76
N THR A 5 -1.80 30.60 -48.40
CA THR A 5 -0.83 30.76 -47.33
C THR A 5 -1.54 30.84 -45.98
N VAL A 6 -1.31 29.85 -45.10
CA VAL A 6 -1.78 29.86 -43.71
C VAL A 6 -0.62 30.35 -42.84
N ALA A 7 -0.78 31.54 -42.25
CA ALA A 7 0.13 32.08 -41.23
C ALA A 7 -0.30 31.55 -39.84
N ALA A 8 0.57 30.80 -39.18
CA ALA A 8 0.38 30.36 -37.79
C ALA A 8 0.93 31.40 -36.83
N LEU A 9 0.06 32.04 -36.04
CA LEU A 9 0.41 32.89 -34.91
C LEU A 9 0.67 32.03 -33.66
N VAL A 10 1.92 31.92 -33.26
CA VAL A 10 2.32 31.30 -31.98
C VAL A 10 2.37 32.43 -30.94
N GLY A 11 1.31 32.53 -30.12
CA GLY A 11 1.27 33.38 -28.93
C GLY A 11 1.82 32.64 -27.73
N GLY A 12 3.04 32.91 -27.32
CA GLY A 12 3.63 32.42 -26.07
C GLY A 12 3.15 33.24 -24.88
N CYS A 13 2.37 32.64 -23.96
CA CYS A 13 2.09 33.22 -22.64
C CYS A 13 3.13 32.68 -21.65
N SER A 14 4.11 33.56 -21.34
CA SER A 14 5.04 33.38 -20.25
C SER A 14 4.45 34.07 -19.01
N SER A 15 3.83 33.31 -18.09
CA SER A 15 3.45 33.78 -16.76
C SER A 15 4.49 33.25 -15.76
N GLY A 16 5.45 34.14 -15.42
CA GLY A 16 6.38 33.89 -14.32
C GLY A 16 5.64 33.95 -12.97
N VAL A 17 5.54 32.84 -12.31
CA VAL A 17 5.07 32.77 -10.91
C VAL A 17 6.25 33.16 -10.02
N LYS A 18 6.14 34.26 -9.30
CA LYS A 18 7.06 34.63 -8.21
C LYS A 18 6.74 33.72 -7.02
N LEU A 19 7.70 32.90 -6.62
CA LEU A 19 7.68 32.19 -5.34
C LEU A 19 8.08 33.18 -4.25
N ASP A 20 7.14 33.55 -3.40
CA ASP A 20 7.42 34.28 -2.17
C ASP A 20 8.06 33.33 -1.16
N ASP A 21 9.22 33.73 -0.65
CA ASP A 21 9.95 33.04 0.44
C ASP A 21 9.09 33.04 1.72
N VAL A 22 8.65 31.86 2.13
CA VAL A 22 8.01 31.63 3.43
C VAL A 22 9.11 31.35 4.45
N PRO A 23 9.27 32.15 5.53
CA PRO A 23 10.26 31.89 6.56
C PRO A 23 9.89 30.62 7.35
N VAL A 24 10.83 29.68 7.42
CA VAL A 24 10.73 28.47 8.25
C VAL A 24 11.05 28.85 9.69
N GLU A 25 10.06 28.85 10.57
CA GLU A 25 10.29 28.94 12.02
C GLU A 25 10.68 27.57 12.58
N ASP A 26 11.94 27.43 12.94
CA ASP A 26 12.48 26.32 13.74
C ASP A 26 12.03 26.46 15.20
N LYS A 27 11.01 25.69 15.62
CA LYS A 27 10.68 25.51 17.04
C LYS A 27 11.42 24.31 17.59
N ASN A 28 12.69 24.51 17.92
CA ASN A 28 13.46 23.61 18.77
C ASN A 28 13.20 23.98 20.25
N ALA A 29 12.28 23.28 20.89
CA ALA A 29 12.05 23.42 22.33
C ALA A 29 12.68 22.25 23.07
N THR A 30 13.88 22.47 23.56
CA THR A 30 14.55 21.66 24.59
C THR A 30 13.77 21.76 25.89
N SER A 31 13.31 20.62 26.42
CA SER A 31 12.89 20.49 27.82
C SER A 31 13.65 19.38 28.50
N THR A 32 14.65 19.78 29.25
CA THR A 32 15.32 19.00 30.28
C THR A 32 14.51 19.05 31.57
N MET A 33 14.28 17.90 32.18
CA MET A 33 14.23 17.59 33.62
C MET A 33 13.65 16.18 33.77
N GLY A 34 14.33 15.19 34.29
CA GLY A 34 14.94 15.07 35.60
C GLY A 34 14.02 14.25 36.47
N GLY A 35 14.37 12.95 36.73
CA GLY A 35 13.60 12.12 37.66
C GLY A 35 14.14 10.68 37.64
N ALA A 36 15.08 10.40 38.50
CA ALA A 36 15.55 9.05 38.82
C ALA A 36 14.47 8.28 39.59
N ASN A 37 14.26 7.00 39.29
CA ASN A 37 14.11 6.01 40.34
C ASN A 37 14.41 4.59 39.89
N ASN A 38 15.17 3.97 40.77
CA ASN A 38 15.73 2.65 40.84
C ASN A 38 14.70 1.52 40.81
N GLY A 39 15.09 0.38 40.25
CA GLY A 39 14.33 -0.86 40.35
C GLY A 39 14.98 -1.97 39.54
N ALA A 40 16.04 -2.60 40.15
CA ALA A 40 16.60 -3.82 39.62
C ALA A 40 15.60 -4.98 39.70
N ASN A 41 15.44 -5.74 38.64
CA ASN A 41 15.23 -7.17 38.77
C ASN A 41 15.84 -7.94 37.59
N SER A 42 16.74 -8.81 37.97
CA SER A 42 17.48 -9.80 37.20
C SER A 42 16.51 -10.91 36.75
N GLY A 43 16.65 -11.37 35.51
CA GLY A 43 15.91 -12.51 35.01
C GLY A 43 16.35 -12.89 33.61
N ASN A 44 17.44 -13.62 33.53
CA ASN A 44 17.97 -14.31 32.36
C ASN A 44 16.96 -15.25 31.75
N THR A 45 16.79 -15.24 30.41
CA THR A 45 16.81 -16.46 29.59
C THR A 45 16.85 -16.11 28.11
N SER A 46 17.94 -16.50 27.47
CA SER A 46 18.09 -16.61 26.03
C SER A 46 17.07 -17.60 25.49
N GLN A 47 16.18 -17.16 24.63
CA GLN A 47 15.43 -18.05 23.77
C GLN A 47 15.34 -17.42 22.40
N SER A 48 16.08 -17.98 21.44
CA SER A 48 15.93 -17.71 20.03
C SER A 48 14.52 -18.12 19.62
N GLY A 49 13.60 -17.16 19.71
CA GLY A 49 12.27 -17.28 19.18
C GLY A 49 12.28 -16.78 17.74
N VAL A 50 12.12 -17.68 16.79
CA VAL A 50 11.61 -17.37 15.48
C VAL A 50 10.39 -16.46 15.75
N ALA A 51 10.44 -15.21 15.30
CA ALA A 51 9.29 -14.31 15.44
C ALA A 51 8.11 -14.99 14.74
N GLY A 52 7.23 -15.57 15.54
CA GLY A 52 5.97 -16.08 15.03
C GLY A 52 5.25 -14.89 14.36
N VAL A 53 4.95 -15.05 13.08
CA VAL A 53 4.06 -14.13 12.38
C VAL A 53 2.79 -14.09 13.21
N ASP A 54 2.54 -12.94 13.85
CA ASP A 54 1.34 -12.75 14.66
C ASP A 54 0.11 -12.72 13.74
N LEU A 55 -0.49 -13.89 13.55
CA LEU A 55 -1.77 -14.07 12.86
C LEU A 55 -2.96 -13.51 13.66
N GLY A 56 -2.69 -12.88 14.81
CA GLY A 56 -3.72 -12.47 15.79
C GLY A 56 -4.32 -11.08 15.60
N GLN A 57 -3.80 -10.20 14.74
CA GLN A 57 -4.30 -8.83 14.63
C GLN A 57 -5.28 -8.55 13.48
N SER A 58 -5.68 -9.54 12.72
CA SER A 58 -6.73 -9.38 11.68
C SER A 58 -8.17 -9.53 12.20
N GLY A 59 -8.40 -9.44 13.48
CA GLY A 59 -9.66 -9.82 14.14
C GLY A 59 -10.71 -8.72 14.28
N ARG A 60 -10.68 -7.61 13.55
CA ARG A 60 -11.65 -6.53 13.76
C ARG A 60 -12.49 -6.08 12.57
N ASP A 61 -12.14 -6.46 11.35
CA ASP A 61 -12.93 -6.07 10.18
C ASP A 61 -13.22 -7.31 9.34
N GLY A 62 -14.48 -7.70 9.28
CA GLY A 62 -15.08 -8.72 8.45
C GLY A 62 -14.22 -9.99 8.25
N ALA A 63 -14.68 -11.10 8.77
CA ALA A 63 -13.95 -12.37 8.68
C ALA A 63 -13.79 -12.82 7.22
N GLY A 64 -12.57 -12.79 6.70
CA GLY A 64 -12.18 -13.49 5.46
C GLY A 64 -12.18 -15.02 5.66
N PRO A 65 -11.76 -15.81 4.66
CA PRO A 65 -11.69 -17.26 4.79
C PRO A 65 -10.69 -17.64 5.89
N VAL A 66 -11.11 -18.57 6.77
CA VAL A 66 -10.33 -18.99 7.94
C VAL A 66 -9.01 -19.64 7.51
N GLY A 67 -7.91 -19.22 8.12
CA GLY A 67 -6.59 -19.80 7.86
C GLY A 67 -5.97 -19.41 6.51
N VAL A 68 -6.55 -18.47 5.77
CA VAL A 68 -6.03 -18.00 4.48
C VAL A 68 -5.42 -16.62 4.65
N ALA A 69 -4.18 -16.44 4.17
CA ALA A 69 -3.51 -15.15 4.15
C ALA A 69 -4.29 -14.14 3.30
N ARG A 70 -4.20 -12.85 3.63
CA ARG A 70 -4.91 -11.76 2.94
C ARG A 70 -4.00 -10.81 2.18
N VAL A 71 -2.73 -11.17 2.04
CA VAL A 71 -1.70 -10.28 1.49
C VAL A 71 -1.03 -10.94 0.29
N VAL A 72 -1.00 -10.22 -0.82
CA VAL A 72 -0.23 -10.54 -2.03
C VAL A 72 0.98 -9.65 -2.08
N TYR A 73 2.18 -10.22 -2.18
CA TYR A 73 3.43 -9.45 -2.31
C TYR A 73 3.90 -9.37 -3.75
N PHE A 74 4.54 -8.25 -4.07
CA PHE A 74 5.03 -7.94 -5.40
C PHE A 74 6.55 -7.72 -5.42
N ASP A 75 7.15 -7.98 -6.59
CA ASP A 75 8.54 -7.62 -6.83
C ASP A 75 8.69 -6.10 -7.00
N TYR A 76 9.94 -5.63 -6.98
CA TYR A 76 10.22 -4.22 -7.18
C TYR A 76 9.67 -3.74 -8.52
N ASP A 77 9.00 -2.60 -8.48
CA ASP A 77 8.41 -1.95 -9.67
C ASP A 77 7.50 -2.86 -10.51
N SER A 78 6.79 -3.78 -9.84
CA SER A 78 5.95 -4.79 -10.49
C SER A 78 4.56 -4.83 -9.85
N TYR A 79 3.57 -5.13 -10.68
CA TYR A 79 2.19 -5.45 -10.30
C TYR A 79 1.77 -6.84 -10.80
N VAL A 80 2.75 -7.69 -11.16
CA VAL A 80 2.50 -9.06 -11.61
C VAL A 80 2.28 -9.96 -10.39
N ILE A 81 1.14 -10.64 -10.35
CA ILE A 81 0.83 -11.61 -9.29
C ILE A 81 1.68 -12.87 -9.53
N LYS A 82 2.45 -13.24 -8.50
CA LYS A 82 3.26 -14.46 -8.56
C LYS A 82 2.38 -15.71 -8.46
N PRO A 83 2.79 -16.83 -9.07
CA PRO A 83 2.01 -18.08 -9.06
C PRO A 83 1.68 -18.60 -7.66
N GLU A 84 2.55 -18.36 -6.68
CA GLU A 84 2.38 -18.77 -5.28
C GLU A 84 1.13 -18.19 -4.61
N PHE A 85 0.62 -17.03 -5.07
CA PHE A 85 -0.58 -16.39 -4.53
C PHE A 85 -1.88 -16.86 -5.18
N GLN A 86 -1.83 -17.67 -6.23
CA GLN A 86 -3.02 -18.08 -6.97
C GLN A 86 -4.01 -18.87 -6.12
N SER A 87 -3.54 -19.86 -5.37
CA SER A 87 -4.38 -20.67 -4.49
C SER A 87 -5.07 -19.85 -3.40
N MET A 88 -4.37 -18.83 -2.87
CA MET A 88 -4.93 -17.87 -1.93
C MET A 88 -6.05 -17.04 -2.56
N ILE A 89 -5.82 -16.47 -3.75
CA ILE A 89 -6.82 -15.68 -4.47
C ILE A 89 -8.05 -16.52 -4.82
N GLU A 90 -7.87 -17.80 -5.20
CA GLU A 90 -8.97 -18.73 -5.43
C GLU A 90 -9.79 -18.99 -4.17
N ALA A 91 -9.14 -19.16 -3.01
CA ALA A 91 -9.83 -19.32 -1.73
C ALA A 91 -10.68 -18.09 -1.39
N HIS A 92 -10.13 -16.89 -1.57
CA HIS A 92 -10.87 -15.62 -1.41
C HIS A 92 -12.02 -15.50 -2.40
N SER A 93 -11.82 -15.86 -3.66
CA SER A 93 -12.87 -15.84 -4.69
C SER A 93 -14.07 -16.71 -4.29
N ARG A 94 -13.83 -17.96 -3.84
CA ARG A 94 -14.89 -18.86 -3.34
C ARG A 94 -15.62 -18.23 -2.14
N PHE A 95 -14.87 -17.65 -1.22
CA PHE A 95 -15.43 -17.04 -0.02
C PHE A 95 -16.29 -15.82 -0.34
N ILE A 96 -15.85 -14.94 -1.25
CA ILE A 96 -16.60 -13.75 -1.65
C ILE A 96 -17.90 -14.14 -2.36
N LYS A 97 -17.84 -15.06 -3.31
CA LYS A 97 -19.01 -15.54 -4.06
C LYS A 97 -20.05 -16.27 -3.20
N ALA A 98 -19.66 -16.83 -2.08
CA ALA A 98 -20.57 -17.53 -1.17
C ALA A 98 -21.62 -16.60 -0.51
N ALA A 99 -21.38 -15.26 -0.50
CA ALA A 99 -22.32 -14.30 0.07
C ALA A 99 -22.39 -13.04 -0.83
N PRO A 100 -23.50 -12.81 -1.54
CA PRO A 100 -23.63 -11.69 -2.50
C PRO A 100 -23.49 -10.29 -1.88
N ASN A 101 -23.80 -10.15 -0.60
CA ASN A 101 -23.66 -8.89 0.17
C ASN A 101 -22.24 -8.64 0.70
N ARG A 102 -21.34 -9.63 0.61
CA ARG A 102 -19.96 -9.48 1.10
C ARG A 102 -19.20 -8.52 0.19
N LYS A 103 -18.52 -7.57 0.79
CA LYS A 103 -17.67 -6.60 0.11
C LYS A 103 -16.22 -6.79 0.55
N VAL A 104 -15.31 -6.64 -0.40
CA VAL A 104 -13.88 -6.64 -0.15
C VAL A 104 -13.25 -5.42 -0.80
N MET A 105 -12.39 -4.74 -0.05
CA MET A 105 -11.52 -3.70 -0.56
C MET A 105 -10.11 -4.28 -0.71
N ILE A 106 -9.49 -4.02 -1.85
CA ILE A 106 -8.10 -4.39 -2.13
C ILE A 106 -7.27 -3.13 -2.01
N GLU A 107 -6.43 -3.08 -1.00
CA GLU A 107 -5.57 -1.95 -0.69
C GLU A 107 -4.18 -2.17 -1.28
N GLY A 108 -3.79 -1.34 -2.25
CA GLY A 108 -2.48 -1.42 -2.90
C GLY A 108 -1.45 -0.51 -2.25
N HIS A 109 -0.28 -1.06 -1.95
CA HIS A 109 0.83 -0.39 -1.28
C HIS A 109 2.14 -0.58 -2.04
N THR A 110 3.06 0.36 -1.86
CA THR A 110 4.39 0.32 -2.46
C THR A 110 5.47 0.53 -1.41
N ASP A 111 6.73 0.35 -1.80
CA ASP A 111 7.86 0.76 -0.97
C ASP A 111 8.08 2.28 -1.02
N ASP A 112 9.10 2.75 -0.30
CA ASP A 112 9.43 4.17 -0.12
C ASP A 112 10.07 4.84 -1.35
N ARG A 113 10.55 4.05 -2.32
CA ARG A 113 11.27 4.56 -3.49
C ARG A 113 10.32 5.23 -4.49
N GLY A 114 10.81 6.30 -5.10
CA GLY A 114 10.06 7.06 -6.10
C GLY A 114 9.13 8.12 -5.54
N GLY A 115 8.51 8.88 -6.44
CA GLY A 115 7.59 9.98 -6.12
C GLY A 115 6.24 9.48 -5.62
N ARG A 116 5.50 10.34 -4.93
CA ARG A 116 4.19 10.03 -4.36
C ARG A 116 3.18 9.61 -5.43
N GLU A 117 3.08 10.37 -6.50
CA GLU A 117 2.13 10.11 -7.59
C GLU A 117 2.41 8.79 -8.31
N TYR A 118 3.70 8.53 -8.57
CA TYR A 118 4.14 7.26 -9.14
C TYR A 118 3.72 6.07 -8.27
N ASN A 119 3.98 6.16 -6.96
CA ASN A 119 3.63 5.10 -6.02
C ASN A 119 2.11 4.90 -5.88
N LEU A 120 1.32 5.98 -5.92
CA LEU A 120 -0.14 5.87 -5.98
C LEU A 120 -0.59 5.12 -7.24
N ALA A 121 -0.01 5.44 -8.40
CA ALA A 121 -0.33 4.77 -9.65
C ALA A 121 0.10 3.28 -9.64
N LEU A 122 1.29 2.96 -9.10
CA LEU A 122 1.79 1.59 -8.99
C LEU A 122 0.96 0.76 -8.01
N GLY A 123 0.62 1.32 -6.84
CA GLY A 123 -0.26 0.68 -5.87
C GLY A 123 -1.66 0.42 -6.45
N GLN A 124 -2.20 1.35 -7.25
CA GLN A 124 -3.47 1.16 -7.95
C GLN A 124 -3.40 -0.02 -8.93
N LYS A 125 -2.33 -0.11 -9.71
CA LYS A 125 -2.11 -1.24 -10.64
C LYS A 125 -2.03 -2.58 -9.91
N SER A 126 -1.36 -2.62 -8.75
CA SER A 126 -1.25 -3.82 -7.92
C SER A 126 -2.62 -4.26 -7.36
N ALA A 127 -3.39 -3.32 -6.81
CA ALA A 127 -4.74 -3.59 -6.31
C ALA A 127 -5.68 -4.05 -7.45
N GLU A 128 -5.62 -3.42 -8.61
CA GLU A 128 -6.42 -3.81 -9.78
C GLU A 128 -5.99 -5.15 -10.39
N ALA A 129 -4.72 -5.54 -10.28
CA ALA A 129 -4.27 -6.86 -10.72
C ALA A 129 -4.97 -7.96 -9.90
N VAL A 130 -5.05 -7.80 -8.58
CA VAL A 130 -5.78 -8.72 -7.70
C VAL A 130 -7.29 -8.67 -7.99
N ARG A 131 -7.90 -7.48 -8.15
CA ARG A 131 -9.32 -7.34 -8.51
C ARG A 131 -9.64 -8.06 -9.82
N ARG A 132 -8.82 -7.87 -10.85
CA ARG A 132 -9.00 -8.57 -12.14
C ARG A 132 -8.86 -10.08 -12.00
N SER A 133 -7.91 -10.56 -11.19
CA SER A 133 -7.76 -11.99 -10.92
C SER A 133 -9.00 -12.59 -10.24
N LEU A 134 -9.59 -11.90 -9.26
CA LEU A 134 -10.86 -12.28 -8.65
C LEU A 134 -12.01 -12.27 -9.65
N GLY A 135 -12.08 -11.27 -10.53
CA GLY A 135 -13.08 -11.18 -11.60
C GLY A 135 -13.00 -12.33 -12.59
N LEU A 136 -11.79 -12.74 -13.00
CA LEU A 136 -11.57 -13.92 -13.85
C LEU A 136 -12.06 -15.22 -13.19
N LEU A 137 -12.03 -15.28 -11.86
CA LEU A 137 -12.57 -16.38 -11.06
C LEU A 137 -14.09 -16.25 -10.78
N GLY A 138 -14.75 -15.26 -11.42
CA GLY A 138 -16.19 -15.06 -11.37
C GLY A 138 -16.70 -14.27 -10.16
N VAL A 139 -15.86 -13.49 -9.49
CA VAL A 139 -16.30 -12.54 -8.46
C VAL A 139 -16.89 -11.31 -9.15
N PRO A 140 -18.13 -10.89 -8.83
CA PRO A 140 -18.74 -9.70 -9.41
C PRO A 140 -17.98 -8.41 -9.02
N ASP A 141 -17.82 -7.49 -9.95
CA ASP A 141 -17.18 -6.18 -9.70
C ASP A 141 -17.86 -5.40 -8.57
N SER A 142 -19.16 -5.59 -8.39
CA SER A 142 -19.93 -4.95 -7.32
C SER A 142 -19.50 -5.38 -5.91
N GLN A 143 -18.76 -6.47 -5.77
CA GLN A 143 -18.26 -6.98 -4.48
C GLN A 143 -16.81 -6.57 -4.20
N VAL A 144 -16.09 -6.01 -5.17
CA VAL A 144 -14.64 -5.74 -5.05
C VAL A 144 -14.32 -4.30 -5.41
N GLU A 145 -13.67 -3.61 -4.50
CA GLU A 145 -13.12 -2.26 -4.69
C GLU A 145 -11.59 -2.31 -4.66
N ALA A 146 -10.92 -1.58 -5.55
CA ALA A 146 -9.46 -1.45 -5.57
C ALA A 146 -9.07 0.00 -5.25
N VAL A 147 -8.23 0.18 -4.22
CA VAL A 147 -7.80 1.49 -3.74
C VAL A 147 -6.29 1.47 -3.53
N SER A 148 -5.60 2.54 -3.90
CA SER A 148 -4.17 2.69 -3.65
C SER A 148 -3.91 3.63 -2.48
N PHE A 149 -3.01 3.21 -1.62
CA PHE A 149 -2.37 4.06 -0.61
C PHE A 149 -0.92 4.39 -1.00
N GLY A 150 -0.41 3.85 -2.10
CA GLY A 150 0.97 4.05 -2.50
C GLY A 150 1.92 3.74 -1.34
N LYS A 151 2.84 4.65 -1.02
CA LYS A 151 3.79 4.52 0.09
C LYS A 151 3.33 5.10 1.43
N GLU A 152 2.09 5.61 1.51
CA GLU A 152 1.59 6.38 2.66
C GLU A 152 1.25 5.50 3.88
N LYS A 153 1.03 4.19 3.68
CA LYS A 153 0.73 3.24 4.76
C LYS A 153 1.73 2.07 4.76
N PRO A 154 2.97 2.27 5.21
CA PRO A 154 3.95 1.19 5.27
C PRO A 154 3.58 0.14 6.35
N ALA A 155 3.75 -1.14 6.03
CA ALA A 155 3.63 -2.25 6.97
C ALA A 155 4.91 -2.40 7.82
N ALA A 156 6.07 -2.16 7.20
CA ALA A 156 7.37 -2.19 7.86
C ALA A 156 8.08 -0.85 7.71
N GLN A 157 8.68 -0.38 8.80
CA GLN A 157 9.47 0.84 8.83
C GLN A 157 10.92 0.57 8.41
N GLY A 158 11.56 1.56 7.81
CA GLY A 158 12.96 1.50 7.40
C GLY A 158 13.14 1.36 5.89
N THR A 159 14.43 1.40 5.48
CA THR A 159 14.84 1.44 4.08
C THR A 159 15.59 0.18 3.63
N THR A 160 15.55 -0.88 4.43
CA THR A 160 16.13 -2.18 4.07
C THR A 160 15.27 -2.87 3.01
N GLU A 161 15.85 -3.76 2.21
CA GLU A 161 15.08 -4.49 1.20
C GLU A 161 14.00 -5.37 1.84
N ASP A 162 14.24 -5.92 3.02
CA ASP A 162 13.25 -6.72 3.75
C ASP A 162 12.02 -5.88 4.13
N ALA A 163 12.23 -4.65 4.63
CA ALA A 163 11.13 -3.74 4.93
C ALA A 163 10.38 -3.32 3.64
N ARG A 164 11.11 -3.02 2.58
CA ARG A 164 10.55 -2.68 1.27
C ARG A 164 9.72 -3.81 0.68
N ALA A 165 10.22 -5.05 0.75
CA ALA A 165 9.51 -6.22 0.27
C ALA A 165 8.16 -6.42 0.99
N GLN A 166 8.09 -6.16 2.30
CA GLN A 166 6.85 -6.20 3.08
C GLN A 166 5.89 -5.06 2.70
N ASN A 167 6.42 -3.93 2.25
CA ASN A 167 5.62 -2.77 1.85
C ASN A 167 5.01 -2.93 0.45
N ARG A 168 5.65 -3.62 -0.48
CA ARG A 168 5.14 -3.89 -1.84
C ARG A 168 4.06 -4.97 -1.79
N ARG A 169 2.84 -4.59 -1.47
CA ARG A 169 1.75 -5.54 -1.23
C ARG A 169 0.38 -5.05 -1.67
N ALA A 170 -0.54 -5.98 -1.85
CA ALA A 170 -1.98 -5.71 -1.88
C ALA A 170 -2.66 -6.50 -0.76
N GLU A 171 -3.48 -5.84 0.04
CA GLU A 171 -4.22 -6.43 1.16
C GLU A 171 -5.70 -6.55 0.84
N LEU A 172 -6.33 -7.68 1.23
CA LEU A 172 -7.76 -7.91 1.10
C LEU A 172 -8.45 -7.59 2.44
N SER A 173 -9.19 -6.50 2.47
CA SER A 173 -9.94 -6.00 3.63
C SER A 173 -11.43 -6.24 3.42
N TYR A 174 -12.07 -7.00 4.30
CA TYR A 174 -13.50 -7.33 4.22
C TYR A 174 -14.36 -6.34 5.01
N ARG A 175 -15.53 -6.02 4.47
CA ARG A 175 -16.50 -5.09 5.07
C ARG A 175 -17.88 -5.75 5.21
#